data_f0c7d1caeec0d1c0aa6b0ae66ef417f2
#
_entry.id   f0c7d1caeec0d1c0aa6b0ae66ef417f2
#
_cell.length_a   1.000
_cell.length_b   1.000
_cell.length_c   1.000
_cell.angle_alpha   90.00
_cell.angle_beta   90.00
_cell.angle_gamma   90.00
#
_symmetry.space_group_name_H-M   'P 1'
#
loop_
_entity.id
_entity.type
_entity.pdbx_description
1 polymer ?
#
loop_
_entity_poly.entity_id
_entity_poly.type
_entity_poly.pdbx_seq_one_letter_code
_entity_poly.pdbx_strand_id
1 'polypeptide(L)'
;MAIYKIFPEKDASIYSEFPLLNTGLDEILSVSTYYNTLYPNVSRFLIQFSQTEIEDIINTKISGSVTDATGSLITGSNAAIFKSNLRCFVSDITGLNSNTTLKIYPISGSWNMGTGRYPNNPQTTNGVGWTYRSSNGVNAWPSTFNPYVTSSYSGSNIGGGTWYTGSSLGLNVTASQELSYSSNKDLNVDVTNTVLNWYSASNSLGGFSNNGFIVKQSDSDEFIADRNYVTTVDYFSIDTHTIYPPQLEFKWSDFSFNTGSSTNTIINTSRMVATLDNNGGTYRRGSVEKFRINSRPQFPIRVFQT
;
A
#
# COMPACT_ATOMS: atom_id res chain seq x y z
N MET A 1 -9.30 -9.51 15.69
CA MET A 1 -8.64 -8.59 14.74
C MET A 1 -9.47 -8.55 13.48
N ALA A 2 -10.04 -7.41 13.18
CA ALA A 2 -10.80 -7.17 11.97
C ALA A 2 -9.85 -6.77 10.83
N ILE A 3 -10.26 -7.07 9.60
CA ILE A 3 -9.54 -6.73 8.38
C ILE A 3 -10.55 -6.20 7.37
N TYR A 4 -10.23 -5.06 6.76
CA TYR A 4 -10.97 -4.52 5.64
C TYR A 4 -10.01 -4.20 4.49
N LYS A 5 -10.47 -4.34 3.26
CA LYS A 5 -9.64 -4.15 2.07
C LYS A 5 -10.37 -3.25 1.09
N ILE A 6 -9.65 -2.29 0.53
CA ILE A 6 -10.13 -1.47 -0.57
C ILE A 6 -9.21 -1.64 -1.78
N PHE A 7 -9.78 -1.39 -2.95
CA PHE A 7 -9.09 -1.52 -4.22
C PHE A 7 -8.74 -0.14 -4.79
N PRO A 8 -7.73 -0.03 -5.65
CA PRO A 8 -7.37 1.25 -6.25
C PRO A 8 -8.52 1.85 -7.08
N GLU A 9 -8.58 3.18 -7.12
CA GLU A 9 -9.40 3.91 -8.11
C GLU A 9 -8.67 4.02 -9.45
N LYS A 10 -7.34 4.08 -9.39
CA LYS A 10 -6.49 4.22 -10.57
C LYS A 10 -5.07 3.77 -10.27
N ASP A 11 -4.43 3.25 -11.30
CA ASP A 11 -3.01 2.94 -11.29
C ASP A 11 -2.41 3.15 -12.69
N ALA A 12 -1.10 3.22 -12.79
CA ALA A 12 -0.36 3.29 -14.04
C ALA A 12 1.13 3.10 -13.80
N SER A 13 1.83 2.51 -14.74
CA SER A 13 3.29 2.53 -14.80
C SER A 13 3.80 3.72 -15.62
N ILE A 14 4.96 4.25 -15.28
CA ILE A 14 5.63 5.31 -16.01
C ILE A 14 7.05 4.87 -16.35
N TYR A 15 7.47 5.10 -17.60
CA TYR A 15 8.71 4.58 -18.16
C TYR A 15 9.61 5.71 -18.63
N SER A 16 10.87 5.74 -18.18
CA SER A 16 11.83 6.75 -18.62
C SER A 16 12.23 6.59 -20.09
N GLU A 17 12.18 5.37 -20.61
CA GLU A 17 12.45 5.08 -22.03
C GLU A 17 11.35 5.61 -22.95
N PHE A 18 10.10 5.62 -22.47
CA PHE A 18 8.94 6.11 -23.21
C PHE A 18 8.26 7.25 -22.46
N PRO A 19 8.85 8.47 -22.45
CA PRO A 19 8.46 9.52 -21.51
C PRO A 19 7.02 10.03 -21.64
N LEU A 20 6.40 9.81 -22.79
CA LEU A 20 5.04 10.24 -23.09
C LEU A 20 4.02 9.10 -23.05
N LEU A 21 4.49 7.86 -22.93
CA LEU A 21 3.62 6.69 -22.91
C LEU A 21 2.74 6.71 -21.67
N ASN A 22 1.45 6.52 -21.89
CA ASN A 22 0.47 6.24 -20.85
C ASN A 22 0.13 4.74 -20.81
N THR A 23 0.00 4.20 -19.62
CA THR A 23 -0.31 2.78 -19.36
C THR A 23 -1.42 2.61 -18.33
N GLY A 24 -2.38 3.55 -18.32
CA GLY A 24 -3.45 3.57 -17.30
C GLY A 24 -4.44 2.40 -17.38
N LEU A 25 -4.50 1.65 -18.49
CA LEU A 25 -5.33 0.44 -18.61
C LEU A 25 -4.46 -0.82 -18.83
N ASP A 26 -3.22 -0.78 -18.39
CA ASP A 26 -2.35 -1.95 -18.47
C ASP A 26 -2.64 -2.91 -17.32
N GLU A 27 -2.54 -4.20 -17.59
CA GLU A 27 -2.80 -5.25 -16.59
C GLU A 27 -1.63 -5.44 -15.62
N ILE A 28 -0.49 -4.79 -15.91
CA ILE A 28 0.77 -4.93 -15.19
C ILE A 28 1.30 -3.59 -14.72
N LEU A 29 1.75 -3.56 -13.48
CA LEU A 29 2.46 -2.46 -12.86
C LEU A 29 3.94 -2.82 -12.74
N SER A 30 4.81 -2.12 -13.46
CA SER A 30 6.22 -2.46 -13.58
C SER A 30 7.13 -1.53 -12.77
N VAL A 31 8.05 -2.13 -12.01
CA VAL A 31 9.20 -1.44 -11.41
C VAL A 31 10.47 -2.09 -11.92
N SER A 32 11.22 -1.36 -12.74
CA SER A 32 12.40 -1.92 -13.37
C SER A 32 13.57 -0.95 -13.43
N THR A 33 14.75 -1.51 -13.49
CA THR A 33 15.98 -0.82 -13.91
C THR A 33 16.75 -1.75 -14.83
N TYR A 34 17.06 -1.26 -16.02
CA TYR A 34 17.93 -1.94 -16.99
C TYR A 34 18.66 -0.93 -17.85
N TYR A 35 19.79 -1.34 -18.42
CA TYR A 35 20.55 -0.47 -19.29
C TYR A 35 20.25 -0.73 -20.77
N ASN A 36 19.97 0.36 -21.49
CA ASN A 36 19.96 0.38 -22.94
C ASN A 36 21.15 1.22 -23.41
N THR A 37 22.26 0.59 -23.71
CA THR A 37 23.52 1.17 -24.20
C THR A 37 24.27 2.11 -23.25
N LEU A 38 23.73 3.25 -22.85
CA LEU A 38 24.47 4.30 -22.11
C LEU A 38 23.82 4.71 -20.79
N TYR A 39 22.50 4.63 -20.67
CA TYR A 39 21.76 5.15 -19.53
C TYR A 39 20.83 4.10 -18.95
N PRO A 40 20.57 4.14 -17.63
CA PRO A 40 19.56 3.29 -17.04
C PRO A 40 18.17 3.70 -17.51
N ASN A 41 17.38 2.73 -17.95
CA ASN A 41 15.95 2.86 -18.14
C ASN A 41 15.26 2.42 -16.87
N VAL A 42 14.40 3.27 -16.37
CA VAL A 42 13.71 3.07 -15.09
C VAL A 42 12.21 3.09 -15.33
N SER A 43 11.52 2.15 -14.70
CA SER A 43 10.07 2.24 -14.55
C SER A 43 9.66 2.34 -13.10
N ARG A 44 8.55 3.02 -12.87
CA ARG A 44 7.91 3.20 -11.58
C ARG A 44 6.41 3.04 -11.77
N PHE A 45 5.68 2.70 -10.73
CA PHE A 45 4.23 2.73 -10.84
C PHE A 45 3.59 3.65 -9.79
N LEU A 46 2.43 4.13 -10.14
CA LEU A 46 1.57 4.99 -9.35
C LEU A 46 0.29 4.23 -9.04
N ILE A 47 -0.23 4.40 -7.82
CA ILE A 47 -1.46 3.77 -7.39
C ILE A 47 -2.21 4.67 -6.41
N GLN A 48 -3.50 4.86 -6.59
CA GLN A 48 -4.32 5.69 -5.72
C GLN A 48 -5.60 4.98 -5.30
N PHE A 49 -5.94 5.17 -4.03
CA PHE A 49 -7.16 4.64 -3.39
C PHE A 49 -8.12 5.77 -3.09
N SER A 50 -9.42 5.46 -3.02
CA SER A 50 -10.47 6.44 -2.75
C SER A 50 -10.31 7.08 -1.38
N GLN A 51 -10.27 8.41 -1.34
CA GLN A 51 -10.23 9.15 -0.09
C GLN A 51 -11.51 8.94 0.72
N THR A 52 -12.65 8.92 0.05
CA THR A 52 -13.96 8.70 0.69
C THR A 52 -14.08 7.31 1.32
N GLU A 53 -13.56 6.28 0.68
CA GLU A 53 -13.54 4.93 1.26
C GLU A 53 -12.61 4.84 2.48
N ILE A 54 -11.43 5.48 2.42
CA ILE A 54 -10.51 5.57 3.57
C ILE A 54 -11.19 6.24 4.76
N GLU A 55 -11.87 7.36 4.54
CA GLU A 55 -12.60 8.09 5.58
C GLU A 55 -13.76 7.27 6.15
N ASP A 56 -14.55 6.61 5.29
CA ASP A 56 -15.65 5.75 5.74
C ASP A 56 -15.13 4.63 6.64
N ILE A 57 -14.05 3.96 6.26
CA ILE A 57 -13.48 2.89 7.07
C ILE A 57 -13.03 3.42 8.43
N ILE A 58 -12.30 4.53 8.47
CA ILE A 58 -11.78 5.09 9.71
C ILE A 58 -12.91 5.54 10.61
N ASN A 59 -13.92 6.22 10.06
CA ASN A 59 -15.01 6.82 10.82
C ASN A 59 -16.11 5.83 11.22
N THR A 60 -16.35 4.79 10.39
CA THR A 60 -17.52 3.92 10.59
C THR A 60 -17.17 2.47 10.96
N LYS A 61 -16.03 1.95 10.51
CA LYS A 61 -15.66 0.55 10.72
C LYS A 61 -14.66 0.37 11.86
N ILE A 62 -13.73 1.31 12.01
CA ILE A 62 -12.76 1.27 13.10
C ILE A 62 -13.41 1.87 14.33
N SER A 63 -13.65 1.03 15.34
CA SER A 63 -14.24 1.49 16.58
C SER A 63 -13.25 2.33 17.38
N GLY A 64 -13.62 3.56 17.65
CA GLY A 64 -12.82 4.52 18.37
C GLY A 64 -12.34 5.68 17.48
N SER A 65 -11.92 6.74 18.09
CA SER A 65 -11.45 7.94 17.42
C SER A 65 -9.98 7.83 17.08
N VAL A 66 -9.61 8.20 15.89
CA VAL A 66 -8.19 8.40 15.50
C VAL A 66 -7.65 9.71 16.09
N THR A 67 -8.54 10.56 16.59
CA THR A 67 -8.22 11.79 17.29
C THR A 67 -8.45 11.62 18.78
N ASP A 68 -7.73 12.40 19.58
CA ASP A 68 -7.98 12.50 21.01
C ASP A 68 -9.29 13.30 21.30
N ALA A 69 -9.61 13.45 22.59
CA ALA A 69 -10.80 14.18 23.03
C ALA A 69 -10.77 15.68 22.66
N THR A 70 -9.63 16.23 22.25
CA THR A 70 -9.47 17.62 21.80
C THR A 70 -9.57 17.76 20.27
N GLY A 71 -9.75 16.68 19.53
CA GLY A 71 -9.77 16.66 18.09
C GLY A 71 -8.39 16.59 17.45
N SER A 72 -7.33 16.46 18.24
CA SER A 72 -5.97 16.30 17.74
C SER A 72 -5.72 14.86 17.31
N LEU A 73 -5.00 14.70 16.19
CA LEU A 73 -4.60 13.38 15.73
C LEU A 73 -3.74 12.68 16.81
N ILE A 74 -4.13 11.48 17.18
CA ILE A 74 -3.31 10.66 18.07
C ILE A 74 -2.01 10.32 17.35
N THR A 75 -0.88 10.81 17.85
CA THR A 75 0.46 10.59 17.30
C THR A 75 1.35 9.88 18.32
N GLY A 76 2.37 9.17 17.85
CA GLY A 76 3.31 8.44 18.70
C GLY A 76 3.05 6.93 18.75
N SER A 77 3.69 6.21 19.68
CA SER A 77 3.66 4.76 19.77
C SER A 77 2.26 4.15 20.04
N ASN A 78 1.32 4.94 20.52
CA ASN A 78 -0.07 4.56 20.76
C ASN A 78 -1.02 5.08 19.67
N ALA A 79 -0.49 5.65 18.63
CA ALA A 79 -1.22 6.50 17.70
C ALA A 79 -2.16 5.76 16.77
N ALA A 80 -1.82 4.58 16.36
CA ALA A 80 -2.64 3.89 15.40
C ALA A 80 -3.46 2.81 16.07
N ILE A 81 -4.73 3.04 16.26
CA ILE A 81 -5.69 1.99 16.60
C ILE A 81 -5.87 0.99 15.46
N PHE A 82 -5.32 1.29 14.29
CA PHE A 82 -5.28 0.42 13.12
C PHE A 82 -3.90 0.42 12.47
N LYS A 83 -3.67 -0.57 11.62
CA LYS A 83 -2.55 -0.60 10.66
C LYS A 83 -3.09 -0.64 9.25
N SER A 84 -2.43 0.08 8.35
CA SER A 84 -2.75 0.06 6.93
C SER A 84 -1.54 -0.45 6.13
N ASN A 85 -1.75 -1.50 5.33
CA ASN A 85 -0.71 -2.10 4.51
C ASN A 85 -1.06 -1.97 3.02
N LEU A 86 -0.13 -1.45 2.23
CA LEU A 86 -0.18 -1.55 0.76
C LEU A 86 0.24 -2.97 0.37
N ARG A 87 -0.61 -3.65 -0.38
CA ARG A 87 -0.35 -4.99 -0.90
C ARG A 87 -0.48 -5.00 -2.41
N CYS A 88 0.57 -5.44 -3.08
CA CYS A 88 0.55 -5.74 -4.52
C CYS A 88 1.07 -7.17 -4.71
N PHE A 89 0.45 -7.89 -5.61
CA PHE A 89 0.79 -9.29 -5.87
C PHE A 89 1.67 -9.38 -7.11
N VAL A 90 2.77 -10.09 -6.97
CA VAL A 90 3.74 -10.24 -8.05
C VAL A 90 3.15 -11.06 -9.20
N SER A 91 3.37 -10.58 -10.42
CA SER A 91 3.06 -11.29 -11.66
C SER A 91 4.29 -11.99 -12.20
N ASP A 92 5.41 -11.27 -12.30
CA ASP A 92 6.69 -11.80 -12.78
C ASP A 92 7.87 -11.08 -12.15
N ILE A 93 9.02 -11.74 -12.11
CA ILE A 93 10.29 -11.13 -11.71
C ILE A 93 11.40 -11.62 -12.62
N THR A 94 12.14 -10.67 -13.15
CA THR A 94 13.32 -10.95 -13.96
C THR A 94 14.55 -10.28 -13.36
N GLY A 95 15.68 -10.98 -13.34
CA GLY A 95 16.97 -10.42 -13.02
C GLY A 95 17.22 -10.10 -11.54
N LEU A 96 16.50 -10.69 -10.60
CA LEU A 96 16.74 -10.50 -9.16
C LEU A 96 18.02 -11.27 -8.71
N ASN A 97 19.15 -10.86 -9.25
CA ASN A 97 20.46 -11.47 -8.94
C ASN A 97 21.10 -10.91 -7.66
N SER A 98 20.64 -9.77 -7.20
CA SER A 98 21.04 -9.12 -5.94
C SER A 98 19.80 -8.64 -5.20
N ASN A 99 19.96 -8.32 -3.92
CA ASN A 99 18.88 -7.71 -3.16
C ASN A 99 18.56 -6.34 -3.77
N THR A 100 17.28 -6.07 -3.98
CA THR A 100 16.80 -4.75 -4.38
C THR A 100 15.81 -4.22 -3.34
N THR A 101 15.77 -2.92 -3.16
CA THR A 101 14.86 -2.28 -2.21
C THR A 101 13.81 -1.47 -2.95
N LEU A 102 12.56 -1.82 -2.76
CA LEU A 102 11.44 -0.98 -3.18
C LEU A 102 11.17 0.10 -2.14
N LYS A 103 10.99 1.30 -2.62
CA LYS A 103 10.60 2.49 -1.83
C LYS A 103 9.20 2.91 -2.21
N ILE A 104 8.41 3.24 -1.21
CA ILE A 104 7.03 3.68 -1.34
C ILE A 104 6.93 5.08 -0.73
N TYR A 105 6.45 6.02 -1.53
CA TYR A 105 6.26 7.41 -1.12
C TYR A 105 4.86 7.91 -1.48
N PRO A 106 4.28 8.83 -0.70
CA PRO A 106 3.06 9.52 -1.10
C PRO A 106 3.34 10.53 -2.20
N ILE A 107 2.51 10.52 -3.23
CA ILE A 107 2.62 11.44 -4.38
C ILE A 107 2.21 12.85 -3.96
N SER A 108 2.99 13.86 -4.39
CA SER A 108 2.75 15.26 -4.03
C SER A 108 1.82 16.00 -4.98
N GLY A 109 1.54 15.49 -6.15
CA GLY A 109 0.69 16.13 -7.16
C GLY A 109 -0.36 15.19 -7.74
N SER A 110 -1.55 15.71 -8.00
CA SER A 110 -2.62 14.96 -8.66
C SER A 110 -2.22 14.54 -10.07
N TRP A 111 -2.72 13.40 -10.52
CA TRP A 111 -2.41 12.82 -11.83
C TRP A 111 -3.63 12.12 -12.42
N ASN A 112 -3.63 11.92 -13.73
CA ASN A 112 -4.70 11.25 -14.46
C ASN A 112 -4.24 9.88 -14.95
N MET A 113 -5.08 8.87 -14.74
CA MET A 113 -4.79 7.49 -15.16
C MET A 113 -4.58 7.38 -16.67
N GLY A 114 -5.50 7.96 -17.46
CA GLY A 114 -5.51 7.81 -18.92
C GLY A 114 -6.11 6.47 -19.35
N THR A 115 -5.95 6.17 -20.66
CA THR A 115 -6.56 4.96 -21.26
C THR A 115 -5.55 4.17 -22.12
N GLY A 116 -4.26 4.43 -21.93
CA GLY A 116 -3.19 3.78 -22.67
C GLY A 116 -2.84 2.39 -22.16
N ARG A 117 -2.20 1.62 -23.02
CA ARG A 117 -1.56 0.35 -22.72
C ARG A 117 -0.16 0.32 -23.29
N TYR A 118 0.75 -0.42 -22.67
CA TYR A 118 2.14 -0.55 -23.09
C TYR A 118 2.30 -0.91 -24.58
N PRO A 119 1.54 -1.89 -25.14
CA PRO A 119 1.69 -2.29 -26.54
C PRO A 119 1.02 -1.35 -27.55
N ASN A 120 0.42 -0.23 -27.14
CA ASN A 120 -0.28 0.66 -28.05
C ASN A 120 0.66 1.28 -29.09
N ASN A 121 0.30 1.16 -30.38
CA ASN A 121 0.99 1.81 -31.47
C ASN A 121 -0.03 2.44 -32.43
N PRO A 122 -0.09 3.80 -32.54
CA PRO A 122 0.77 4.76 -31.86
C PRO A 122 0.56 4.79 -30.34
N GLN A 123 1.58 5.29 -29.61
CA GLN A 123 1.51 5.42 -28.15
C GLN A 123 0.35 6.32 -27.74
N THR A 124 -0.39 5.91 -26.73
CA THR A 124 -1.42 6.73 -26.09
C THR A 124 -0.77 7.69 -25.10
N THR A 125 -1.17 8.96 -25.12
CA THR A 125 -0.55 10.04 -24.34
C THR A 125 -1.58 10.87 -23.56
N ASN A 126 -2.76 10.33 -23.29
CA ASN A 126 -3.90 11.03 -22.68
C ASN A 126 -3.96 10.93 -21.14
N GLY A 127 -2.94 10.41 -20.52
CA GLY A 127 -2.83 10.25 -19.07
C GLY A 127 -1.40 10.46 -18.59
N VAL A 128 -1.13 9.99 -17.38
CA VAL A 128 0.17 10.08 -16.76
C VAL A 128 1.22 9.31 -17.57
N GLY A 129 2.40 9.91 -17.68
CA GLY A 129 3.61 9.32 -18.21
C GLY A 129 4.81 9.79 -17.40
N TRP A 130 6.01 9.51 -17.89
CA TRP A 130 7.22 9.92 -17.20
C TRP A 130 7.35 11.44 -17.10
N THR A 131 7.05 12.18 -18.17
CA THR A 131 7.22 13.63 -18.23
C THR A 131 6.01 14.38 -17.65
N TYR A 132 4.82 13.90 -17.92
CA TYR A 132 3.58 14.60 -17.57
C TYR A 132 2.73 13.78 -16.60
N ARG A 133 2.03 14.47 -15.70
CA ARG A 133 1.11 13.84 -14.72
C ARG A 133 -0.34 13.78 -15.20
N SER A 134 -0.64 14.34 -16.37
CA SER A 134 -1.97 14.23 -16.98
C SER A 134 -1.83 13.83 -18.46
N SER A 135 -2.03 14.70 -19.40
CA SER A 135 -1.84 14.42 -20.83
C SER A 135 -0.56 15.08 -21.36
N ASN A 136 -0.10 14.63 -22.52
CA ASN A 136 1.06 15.21 -23.18
C ASN A 136 0.94 16.73 -23.31
N GLY A 137 1.97 17.45 -22.86
CA GLY A 137 2.04 18.91 -22.86
C GLY A 137 1.29 19.59 -21.72
N VAL A 138 0.57 18.86 -20.87
CA VAL A 138 -0.22 19.42 -19.77
C VAL A 138 0.29 18.90 -18.43
N ASN A 139 0.56 19.83 -17.49
CA ASN A 139 0.96 19.51 -16.12
C ASN A 139 2.17 18.56 -16.03
N ALA A 140 3.34 19.05 -16.46
CA ALA A 140 4.60 18.34 -16.24
C ALA A 140 4.85 18.08 -14.75
N TRP A 141 5.55 16.99 -14.46
CA TRP A 141 6.04 16.76 -13.10
C TRP A 141 7.03 17.85 -12.72
N PRO A 142 6.86 18.56 -11.58
CA PRO A 142 7.80 19.60 -11.17
C PRO A 142 9.17 19.01 -10.84
N SER A 143 10.23 19.53 -11.40
CA SER A 143 11.61 19.07 -11.18
C SER A 143 12.11 19.29 -9.76
N THR A 144 11.54 20.24 -9.03
CA THR A 144 11.98 20.64 -7.68
C THR A 144 11.75 19.60 -6.59
N PHE A 145 10.87 18.65 -6.84
CA PHE A 145 10.51 17.61 -5.85
C PHE A 145 11.11 16.24 -6.15
N ASN A 146 11.93 16.13 -7.19
CA ASN A 146 12.59 14.89 -7.56
C ASN A 146 14.07 15.12 -7.86
N PRO A 147 14.92 15.31 -6.85
CA PRO A 147 16.32 15.63 -7.03
C PRO A 147 17.11 14.53 -7.75
N TYR A 148 16.59 13.31 -7.82
CA TYR A 148 17.32 12.17 -8.35
C TYR A 148 17.15 11.96 -9.86
N VAL A 149 16.12 12.54 -10.46
CA VAL A 149 15.89 12.41 -11.90
C VAL A 149 16.80 13.31 -12.72
N THR A 150 17.26 14.40 -12.14
CA THR A 150 18.01 15.45 -12.86
C THR A 150 19.51 15.26 -12.88
N SER A 151 20.10 14.53 -11.94
CA SER A 151 21.56 14.46 -11.80
C SER A 151 22.23 13.31 -12.54
N SER A 152 21.50 12.25 -12.87
CA SER A 152 22.03 11.03 -13.48
C SER A 152 21.66 10.86 -14.95
N TYR A 153 20.65 11.58 -15.43
CA TYR A 153 20.30 11.61 -16.84
C TYR A 153 20.90 12.88 -17.46
N SER A 154 21.72 12.71 -18.47
CA SER A 154 22.25 13.84 -19.23
C SER A 154 21.14 14.47 -20.04
N GLY A 155 20.86 15.73 -19.78
CA GLY A 155 19.84 16.50 -20.49
C GLY A 155 18.59 16.75 -19.67
N SER A 156 17.62 17.38 -20.29
CA SER A 156 16.40 17.92 -19.70
C SER A 156 15.35 16.87 -19.26
N ASN A 157 15.74 15.72 -18.76
CA ASN A 157 14.82 14.68 -18.32
C ASN A 157 14.18 15.04 -16.98
N ILE A 158 13.26 15.96 -17.05
CA ILE A 158 12.30 16.28 -16.02
C ILE A 158 11.25 15.15 -16.04
N GLY A 159 10.87 14.63 -14.87
CA GLY A 159 9.81 13.63 -14.85
C GLY A 159 10.04 12.51 -13.82
N GLY A 160 9.32 11.43 -13.98
CA GLY A 160 9.41 10.26 -13.10
C GLY A 160 8.62 10.36 -11.82
N GLY A 161 7.68 11.31 -11.71
CA GLY A 161 6.84 11.52 -10.54
C GLY A 161 7.42 12.53 -9.56
N THR A 162 6.59 12.97 -8.62
CA THR A 162 6.96 13.81 -7.48
C THR A 162 6.33 13.28 -6.21
N TRP A 163 7.05 13.32 -5.09
CA TRP A 163 6.60 12.73 -3.84
C TRP A 163 7.10 13.46 -2.61
N TYR A 164 6.44 13.18 -1.49
CA TYR A 164 6.89 13.63 -0.19
C TYR A 164 7.91 12.66 0.40
N THR A 165 8.93 13.22 1.07
CA THR A 165 9.94 12.46 1.80
C THR A 165 10.01 12.93 3.25
N GLY A 166 10.57 12.09 4.12
CA GLY A 166 10.78 12.46 5.52
C GLY A 166 9.54 12.29 6.37
N SER A 167 9.27 13.29 7.22
CA SER A 167 8.19 13.23 8.20
C SER A 167 7.18 14.35 7.98
N SER A 168 5.90 14.03 8.13
CA SER A 168 4.79 14.98 8.18
C SER A 168 3.94 14.66 9.40
N LEU A 169 3.48 15.69 10.11
CA LEU A 169 2.78 15.54 11.40
C LEU A 169 3.57 14.69 12.43
N GLY A 170 4.91 14.74 12.41
CA GLY A 170 5.75 13.89 13.23
C GLY A 170 5.82 12.42 12.83
N LEU A 171 5.16 12.03 11.75
CA LEU A 171 5.10 10.67 11.23
C LEU A 171 6.00 10.51 10.01
N ASN A 172 6.84 9.47 9.99
CA ASN A 172 7.62 9.13 8.81
C ASN A 172 6.69 8.56 7.74
N VAL A 173 6.65 9.22 6.58
CA VAL A 173 5.74 8.84 5.47
C VAL A 173 6.42 7.99 4.40
N THR A 174 7.69 7.66 4.58
CA THR A 174 8.40 6.77 3.66
C THR A 174 8.30 5.33 4.14
N ALA A 175 8.04 4.42 3.22
CA ALA A 175 8.01 3.01 3.50
C ALA A 175 8.93 2.26 2.53
N SER A 176 9.37 1.06 2.90
CA SER A 176 10.25 0.26 2.04
C SER A 176 10.14 -1.23 2.32
N GLN A 177 10.43 -2.02 1.29
CA GLN A 177 10.56 -3.46 1.38
C GLN A 177 11.79 -3.91 0.60
N GLU A 178 12.62 -4.73 1.23
CA GLU A 178 13.72 -5.40 0.56
C GLU A 178 13.22 -6.68 -0.10
N LEU A 179 13.57 -6.85 -1.37
CA LEU A 179 13.34 -8.06 -2.13
C LEU A 179 14.68 -8.79 -2.29
N SER A 180 14.71 -10.05 -1.90
CA SER A 180 15.85 -10.95 -2.07
C SER A 180 15.38 -12.24 -2.74
N TYR A 181 16.30 -13.04 -3.23
CA TYR A 181 15.95 -14.32 -3.87
C TYR A 181 15.05 -15.20 -2.98
N SER A 182 15.29 -15.19 -1.67
CA SER A 182 14.59 -16.04 -0.69
C SER A 182 13.37 -15.36 -0.04
N SER A 183 13.17 -14.03 -0.20
CA SER A 183 12.05 -13.32 0.42
C SER A 183 10.74 -13.54 -0.36
N ASN A 184 9.60 -13.24 0.28
CA ASN A 184 8.33 -13.10 -0.44
C ASN A 184 8.44 -11.91 -1.39
N LYS A 185 7.96 -12.08 -2.61
CA LYS A 185 8.02 -11.08 -3.69
C LYS A 185 6.81 -10.17 -3.73
N ASP A 186 5.71 -10.58 -3.10
CA ASP A 186 4.55 -9.71 -2.97
C ASP A 186 4.92 -8.50 -2.13
N LEU A 187 4.50 -7.33 -2.59
CA LEU A 187 4.62 -6.11 -1.81
C LEU A 187 3.63 -6.18 -0.64
N ASN A 188 4.12 -5.95 0.57
CA ASN A 188 3.29 -5.88 1.77
C ASN A 188 3.94 -4.95 2.80
N VAL A 189 3.66 -3.66 2.67
CA VAL A 189 4.37 -2.61 3.41
C VAL A 189 3.40 -1.81 4.26
N ASP A 190 3.79 -1.52 5.50
CA ASP A 190 3.05 -0.67 6.42
C ASP A 190 3.11 0.79 5.93
N VAL A 191 1.96 1.33 5.56
CA VAL A 191 1.78 2.71 5.08
C VAL A 191 0.84 3.51 5.99
N THR A 192 0.65 3.06 7.21
CA THR A 192 -0.27 3.66 8.20
C THR A 192 -0.04 5.16 8.35
N ASN A 193 1.22 5.59 8.45
CA ASN A 193 1.57 7.00 8.63
C ASN A 193 1.12 7.89 7.46
N THR A 194 1.21 7.38 6.25
CA THR A 194 0.73 8.09 5.05
C THR A 194 -0.79 8.19 5.05
N VAL A 195 -1.48 7.10 5.36
CA VAL A 195 -2.95 7.08 5.45
C VAL A 195 -3.45 8.03 6.55
N LEU A 196 -2.77 8.11 7.69
CA LEU A 196 -3.08 9.08 8.75
C LEU A 196 -2.88 10.53 8.28
N ASN A 197 -1.84 10.81 7.49
CA ASN A 197 -1.65 12.14 6.90
C ASN A 197 -2.77 12.51 5.93
N TRP A 198 -3.24 11.58 5.10
CA TRP A 198 -4.37 11.80 4.20
C TRP A 198 -5.67 12.04 4.95
N TYR A 199 -5.95 11.23 5.97
CA TYR A 199 -7.11 11.42 6.83
C TYR A 199 -7.07 12.77 7.57
N SER A 200 -5.90 13.16 8.07
CA SER A 200 -5.72 14.45 8.75
C SER A 200 -5.96 15.63 7.82
N ALA A 201 -5.47 15.55 6.58
CA ALA A 201 -5.63 16.62 5.60
C ALA A 201 -7.10 16.84 5.24
N SER A 202 -7.89 15.79 5.06
CA SER A 202 -9.32 15.91 4.76
C SER A 202 -10.13 16.45 5.95
N ASN A 203 -9.65 16.25 7.18
CA ASN A 203 -10.28 16.77 8.39
C ASN A 203 -9.70 18.11 8.87
N SER A 204 -8.89 18.77 8.03
CA SER A 204 -8.26 20.06 8.36
C SER A 204 -7.32 20.03 9.57
N LEU A 205 -6.75 18.87 9.87
CA LEU A 205 -5.81 18.64 10.97
C LEU A 205 -4.33 18.72 10.54
N GLY A 206 -4.06 19.21 9.33
CA GLY A 206 -2.73 19.19 8.71
C GLY A 206 -2.52 17.93 7.86
N GLY A 207 -1.29 17.71 7.43
CA GLY A 207 -0.97 16.61 6.50
C GLY A 207 -0.98 17.05 5.04
N PHE A 208 -1.20 16.13 4.12
CA PHE A 208 -1.22 16.37 2.68
C PHE A 208 -2.32 15.54 1.99
N SER A 209 -2.79 16.06 0.86
CA SER A 209 -3.86 15.42 0.09
C SER A 209 -3.47 14.03 -0.43
N ASN A 210 -4.46 13.16 -0.52
CA ASN A 210 -4.30 11.83 -1.10
C ASN A 210 -4.20 11.93 -2.63
N ASN A 211 -2.97 11.80 -3.14
CA ASN A 211 -2.68 11.62 -4.56
C ASN A 211 -2.17 10.19 -4.85
N GLY A 212 -2.25 9.29 -3.87
CA GLY A 212 -1.78 7.92 -3.97
C GLY A 212 -0.31 7.73 -3.63
N PHE A 213 0.19 6.55 -3.96
CA PHE A 213 1.58 6.15 -3.76
C PHE A 213 2.33 6.07 -5.09
N ILE A 214 3.61 6.39 -5.06
CA ILE A 214 4.58 5.99 -6.06
C ILE A 214 5.46 4.88 -5.48
N VAL A 215 5.64 3.82 -6.26
CA VAL A 215 6.53 2.71 -5.94
C VAL A 215 7.67 2.70 -6.94
N LYS A 216 8.88 2.65 -6.43
CA LYS A 216 10.12 2.71 -7.20
C LYS A 216 11.21 1.85 -6.55
N GLN A 217 12.25 1.54 -7.28
CA GLN A 217 13.47 1.02 -6.67
C GLN A 217 14.18 2.08 -5.85
N SER A 218 15.08 1.68 -4.96
CA SER A 218 15.94 2.61 -4.23
C SER A 218 16.80 3.42 -5.22
N ASP A 219 17.26 4.59 -4.79
CA ASP A 219 18.09 5.43 -5.67
C ASP A 219 19.41 4.74 -6.03
N SER A 220 19.95 3.94 -5.12
CA SER A 220 21.13 3.13 -5.38
C SER A 220 20.92 2.07 -6.46
N ASP A 221 19.71 1.54 -6.56
CA ASP A 221 19.36 0.51 -7.55
C ASP A 221 18.96 1.15 -8.89
N GLU A 222 18.20 2.25 -8.87
CA GLU A 222 17.83 2.98 -10.09
C GLU A 222 19.03 3.60 -10.83
N PHE A 223 20.06 4.05 -10.05
CA PHE A 223 21.23 4.74 -10.60
C PHE A 223 22.51 3.93 -10.42
N ILE A 224 22.39 2.61 -10.34
CA ILE A 224 23.53 1.72 -10.24
C ILE A 224 24.47 1.90 -11.45
N ALA A 225 25.77 1.93 -11.20
CA ALA A 225 26.76 2.09 -12.27
C ALA A 225 27.02 0.81 -13.10
N ASP A 226 26.60 -0.34 -12.59
CA ASP A 226 26.75 -1.62 -13.28
C ASP A 226 25.77 -1.73 -14.45
N ARG A 227 26.30 -1.70 -15.65
CA ARG A 227 25.52 -1.81 -16.89
C ARG A 227 24.92 -3.20 -17.14
N ASN A 228 25.36 -4.22 -16.42
CA ASN A 228 24.79 -5.55 -16.47
C ASN A 228 23.63 -5.73 -15.47
N TYR A 229 23.38 -4.71 -14.63
CA TYR A 229 22.28 -4.75 -13.70
C TYR A 229 20.95 -4.69 -14.45
N VAL A 230 20.16 -5.71 -14.25
CA VAL A 230 18.79 -5.79 -14.76
C VAL A 230 17.93 -6.32 -13.63
N THR A 231 16.92 -5.56 -13.26
CA THR A 231 15.90 -6.04 -12.32
C THR A 231 14.56 -5.49 -12.75
N THR A 232 13.62 -6.38 -12.97
CA THR A 232 12.22 -6.06 -13.25
C THR A 232 11.35 -6.80 -12.25
N VAL A 233 10.45 -6.07 -11.62
CA VAL A 233 9.42 -6.64 -10.74
C VAL A 233 8.08 -6.13 -11.23
N ASP A 234 7.28 -7.06 -11.69
CA ASP A 234 5.97 -6.81 -12.26
C ASP A 234 4.88 -7.26 -11.29
N TYR A 235 3.94 -6.37 -11.03
CA TYR A 235 2.78 -6.62 -10.19
C TYR A 235 1.50 -6.55 -11.02
N PHE A 236 0.45 -7.23 -10.57
CA PHE A 236 -0.87 -7.09 -11.18
C PHE A 236 -1.43 -5.68 -10.90
N SER A 237 -2.12 -5.09 -11.87
CA SER A 237 -2.83 -3.82 -11.78
C SER A 237 -4.29 -4.03 -11.35
N ILE A 238 -5.06 -2.94 -11.25
CA ILE A 238 -6.52 -3.01 -11.05
C ILE A 238 -7.23 -3.63 -12.27
N ASP A 239 -6.68 -3.44 -13.46
CA ASP A 239 -7.25 -3.94 -14.72
C ASP A 239 -6.90 -5.42 -14.99
N THR A 240 -6.27 -6.09 -14.03
CA THR A 240 -5.93 -7.51 -14.15
C THR A 240 -7.19 -8.37 -14.23
N HIS A 241 -7.15 -9.40 -15.07
CA HIS A 241 -8.18 -10.43 -15.12
C HIS A 241 -8.01 -11.54 -14.07
N THR A 242 -7.13 -11.34 -13.10
CA THR A 242 -6.87 -12.29 -12.01
C THR A 242 -7.62 -11.86 -10.73
N ILE A 243 -7.57 -12.71 -9.71
CA ILE A 243 -8.12 -12.41 -8.38
C ILE A 243 -7.13 -11.65 -7.48
N TYR A 244 -6.04 -11.13 -8.04
CA TYR A 244 -4.92 -10.51 -7.34
C TYR A 244 -4.74 -9.01 -7.62
N PRO A 245 -5.80 -8.17 -7.67
CA PRO A 245 -5.61 -6.73 -7.80
C PRO A 245 -4.88 -6.17 -6.57
N PRO A 246 -4.21 -5.03 -6.70
CA PRO A 246 -3.61 -4.36 -5.56
C PRO A 246 -4.64 -4.01 -4.50
N GLN A 247 -4.22 -3.91 -3.24
CA GLN A 247 -5.12 -3.69 -2.10
C GLN A 247 -4.47 -2.74 -1.09
N LEU A 248 -5.29 -1.86 -0.51
CA LEU A 248 -4.96 -1.21 0.75
C LEU A 248 -5.73 -1.92 1.86
N GLU A 249 -4.99 -2.59 2.74
CA GLU A 249 -5.54 -3.44 3.78
C GLU A 249 -5.49 -2.73 5.13
N PHE A 250 -6.65 -2.58 5.77
CA PHE A 250 -6.78 -2.04 7.11
C PHE A 250 -6.94 -3.18 8.11
N LYS A 251 -6.19 -3.12 9.20
CA LYS A 251 -6.20 -4.10 10.29
C LYS A 251 -6.36 -3.37 11.62
N TRP A 252 -7.33 -3.79 12.42
CA TRP A 252 -7.50 -3.23 13.77
C TRP A 252 -7.97 -4.29 14.75
N SER A 253 -7.87 -3.97 16.04
CA SER A 253 -8.46 -4.78 17.08
C SER A 253 -9.86 -4.25 17.35
N ASP A 254 -10.86 -5.05 17.06
CA ASP A 254 -12.26 -4.81 17.37
C ASP A 254 -12.64 -5.29 18.79
N PHE A 255 -11.66 -5.82 19.52
CA PHE A 255 -11.82 -6.30 20.87
C PHE A 255 -11.10 -5.37 21.84
N SER A 256 -11.87 -4.66 22.66
CA SER A 256 -11.35 -3.94 23.82
C SER A 256 -11.61 -4.77 25.08
N PHE A 257 -10.55 -5.20 25.74
CA PHE A 257 -10.65 -5.77 27.07
C PHE A 257 -10.86 -4.63 28.07
N ASN A 258 -12.10 -4.43 28.50
CA ASN A 258 -12.38 -3.44 29.53
C ASN A 258 -12.00 -4.01 30.91
N THR A 259 -10.81 -3.67 31.39
CA THR A 259 -10.35 -3.95 32.76
C THR A 259 -10.81 -2.89 33.75
N GLY A 260 -11.74 -2.04 33.35
CA GLY A 260 -12.27 -0.99 34.21
C GLY A 260 -12.96 -1.59 35.47
N SER A 261 -12.77 -0.93 36.58
CA SER A 261 -13.35 -1.24 37.88
C SER A 261 -14.87 -1.05 37.97
N SER A 262 -15.58 -0.99 36.82
CA SER A 262 -17.02 -1.07 36.85
C SER A 262 -17.41 -2.50 37.11
N THR A 263 -18.04 -2.71 38.25
CA THR A 263 -18.80 -3.90 38.57
C THR A 263 -19.96 -4.05 37.60
N ASN A 264 -19.66 -4.42 36.37
CA ASN A 264 -20.69 -4.84 35.44
C ASN A 264 -21.23 -6.15 35.96
N THR A 265 -22.36 -6.05 36.61
CA THR A 265 -23.16 -7.22 37.00
C THR A 265 -23.44 -7.97 35.69
N ILE A 266 -22.93 -9.19 35.58
CA ILE A 266 -23.26 -10.05 34.42
C ILE A 266 -24.76 -10.33 34.54
N ILE A 267 -25.54 -9.58 33.75
CA ILE A 267 -27.02 -9.66 33.80
C ILE A 267 -27.53 -10.96 33.17
N ASN A 268 -26.70 -11.62 32.38
CA ASN A 268 -27.07 -12.87 31.71
C ASN A 268 -26.14 -14.00 32.15
N THR A 269 -26.63 -14.80 33.13
CA THR A 269 -25.95 -15.97 33.65
C THR A 269 -26.25 -17.23 32.84
N SER A 270 -26.46 -17.12 31.53
CA SER A 270 -26.60 -18.34 30.73
C SER A 270 -25.34 -19.21 30.88
N ARG A 271 -25.54 -20.40 31.41
CA ARG A 271 -24.44 -21.37 31.56
C ARG A 271 -23.93 -21.74 30.20
N MET A 272 -22.63 -21.55 29.98
CA MET A 272 -21.95 -21.94 28.77
C MET A 272 -21.19 -23.25 29.00
N VAL A 273 -21.23 -24.10 28.01
CA VAL A 273 -20.36 -25.29 27.94
C VAL A 273 -19.25 -24.96 26.92
N ALA A 274 -18.02 -25.04 27.37
CA ALA A 274 -16.85 -24.90 26.52
C ALA A 274 -16.16 -26.26 26.36
N THR A 275 -15.86 -26.63 25.13
CA THR A 275 -15.10 -27.84 24.81
C THR A 275 -13.85 -27.47 24.06
N LEU A 276 -12.76 -28.14 24.32
CA LEU A 276 -11.51 -28.00 23.63
C LEU A 276 -11.40 -29.10 22.57
N ASP A 277 -11.39 -28.72 21.31
CA ASP A 277 -11.20 -29.67 20.21
C ASP A 277 -9.72 -29.88 19.94
N ASN A 278 -9.37 -31.06 19.45
CA ASN A 278 -8.01 -31.44 19.06
C ASN A 278 -6.96 -31.33 20.18
N ASN A 279 -7.32 -31.64 21.41
CA ASN A 279 -6.35 -31.74 22.49
C ASN A 279 -5.69 -33.11 22.49
N GLY A 280 -4.47 -33.22 21.99
CA GLY A 280 -3.70 -34.47 21.98
C GLY A 280 -3.12 -34.87 23.36
N GLY A 281 -3.25 -34.01 24.36
CA GLY A 281 -2.80 -34.25 25.73
C GLY A 281 -1.27 -34.19 25.94
N THR A 282 -0.48 -34.43 24.92
CA THR A 282 1.00 -34.39 24.97
C THR A 282 1.57 -33.57 23.82
N TYR A 283 2.43 -32.62 24.15
CA TYR A 283 3.00 -31.71 23.21
C TYR A 283 4.53 -31.68 23.31
N ARG A 284 5.22 -31.55 22.20
CA ARG A 284 6.67 -31.35 22.21
C ARG A 284 7.02 -29.97 22.76
N ARG A 285 8.03 -29.89 23.60
CA ARG A 285 8.57 -28.61 24.09
C ARG A 285 9.00 -27.75 22.88
N GLY A 286 8.45 -26.54 22.76
CA GLY A 286 8.73 -25.60 21.70
C GLY A 286 7.88 -25.75 20.44
N SER A 287 6.92 -26.70 20.37
CA SER A 287 5.94 -26.73 19.29
C SER A 287 4.88 -25.63 19.48
N VAL A 288 4.39 -25.10 18.34
CA VAL A 288 3.24 -24.19 18.33
C VAL A 288 2.02 -25.00 17.92
N GLU A 289 1.08 -25.12 18.87
CA GLU A 289 -0.15 -25.87 18.66
C GLU A 289 -1.36 -24.95 18.64
N LYS A 290 -2.31 -25.24 17.75
CA LYS A 290 -3.58 -24.51 17.66
C LYS A 290 -4.67 -25.25 18.40
N PHE A 291 -5.21 -24.62 19.42
CA PHE A 291 -6.38 -25.12 20.14
C PHE A 291 -7.64 -24.46 19.60
N ARG A 292 -8.69 -25.24 19.37
CA ARG A 292 -10.03 -24.73 19.06
C ARG A 292 -10.90 -24.89 20.29
N ILE A 293 -11.48 -23.79 20.75
CA ILE A 293 -12.46 -23.78 21.82
C ILE A 293 -13.83 -23.58 21.19
N ASN A 294 -14.71 -24.56 21.33
CA ASN A 294 -16.11 -24.43 20.97
C ASN A 294 -16.90 -24.08 22.23
N SER A 295 -17.68 -23.00 22.18
CA SER A 295 -18.57 -22.61 23.24
C SER A 295 -20.02 -22.58 22.77
N ARG A 296 -20.93 -23.10 23.61
CA ARG A 296 -22.36 -23.06 23.33
C ARG A 296 -23.13 -22.87 24.63
N PRO A 297 -24.34 -22.31 24.59
CA PRO A 297 -25.21 -22.34 25.74
C PRO A 297 -25.45 -23.79 26.20
N GLN A 298 -25.45 -24.01 27.49
CA GLN A 298 -25.72 -25.34 28.07
C GLN A 298 -27.10 -25.88 27.65
N PHE A 299 -28.05 -24.97 27.52
CA PHE A 299 -29.40 -25.27 27.06
C PHE A 299 -29.71 -24.37 25.83
N PRO A 300 -29.34 -24.80 24.63
CA PRO A 300 -29.68 -24.05 23.42
C PRO A 300 -31.20 -24.04 23.20
N ILE A 301 -31.71 -22.91 22.74
CA ILE A 301 -33.11 -22.80 22.33
C ILE A 301 -33.31 -23.74 21.14
N ARG A 302 -34.29 -24.64 21.24
CA ARG A 302 -34.63 -25.50 20.11
C ARG A 302 -35.36 -24.68 19.05
N VAL A 303 -34.75 -24.54 17.90
CA VAL A 303 -35.39 -23.95 16.72
C VAL A 303 -35.96 -25.13 15.93
N PHE A 304 -37.27 -25.23 15.89
CA PHE A 304 -37.93 -26.19 14.96
C PHE A 304 -37.93 -25.54 13.56
N GLN A 305 -37.20 -26.13 12.63
CA GLN A 305 -37.41 -25.81 11.22
C GLN A 305 -38.74 -26.46 10.80
N THR A 306 -39.68 -25.64 10.37
CA THR A 306 -40.90 -26.06 9.67
C THR A 306 -40.62 -26.17 8.19
#